data_3337f3e58924c9de54bc896fd00c8f44
#
_entry.id   3337f3e58924c9de54bc896fd00c8f44
#
_cell.length_a   1.000
_cell.length_b   1.000
_cell.length_c   1.000
_cell.angle_alpha   90.00
_cell.angle_beta   90.00
_cell.angle_gamma   90.00
#
_symmetry.space_group_name_H-M   'P 1'
#
loop_
_entity.id
_entity.type
_entity.pdbx_description
1 polymer ?
#
loop_
_entity_poly.entity_id
_entity_poly.type
_entity_poly.pdbx_seq_one_letter_code
_entity_poly.pdbx_strand_id
1 'polypeptide(L)'
;MNFQQLSNLQYWTSLFSSPWSIAINLFDILIVTYVLYRFTKAIAGTKIMILVRGVLIFVLAQVVANILGLTTISWLINQIITYGVIAVVVIFSPEIRTGLERLGRATDFFSTTQISAEEQMIRAFVKSVEYMSPRKIGALVAIQRVRTLQEYIATGIPLDAKISAELLINIFIPNTPLHDGAVIIRENRIAVTSAYLPLTERTGISKEFGTRHRAAIGLSEVSDALTFIVSEETGGISITYNGVFKHDLTLEEFEAELRAILLPAVEEKVSFKDRLLGGWKYEKK
;
A
#
# COMPACT_ATOMS: atom_id res chain seq x y z
N MET A 1 7.82 -25.14 30.16
CA MET A 1 7.49 -24.48 31.43
C MET A 1 6.48 -25.39 32.13
N ASN A 2 6.85 -26.06 33.22
CA ASN A 2 5.95 -26.99 33.94
C ASN A 2 5.02 -26.19 34.88
N PHE A 3 3.72 -26.47 34.86
CA PHE A 3 2.72 -25.83 35.73
C PHE A 3 3.09 -25.89 37.24
N GLN A 4 3.87 -26.88 37.67
CA GLN A 4 4.37 -27.01 39.05
C GLN A 4 5.40 -25.93 39.43
N GLN A 5 6.05 -25.26 38.47
CA GLN A 5 7.00 -24.17 38.77
C GLN A 5 6.28 -22.85 39.10
N LEU A 6 5.04 -22.67 38.61
CA LEU A 6 4.24 -21.45 38.88
C LEU A 6 3.71 -21.39 40.32
N SER A 7 3.61 -22.52 41.01
CA SER A 7 3.19 -22.61 42.44
C SER A 7 4.32 -22.46 43.43
N ASN A 8 5.57 -22.37 42.98
CA ASN A 8 6.74 -22.33 43.85
C ASN A 8 7.14 -20.87 44.14
N LEU A 9 6.95 -20.43 45.40
CA LEU A 9 7.32 -19.08 45.84
C LEU A 9 8.80 -18.75 45.58
N GLN A 10 9.67 -19.72 45.61
CA GLN A 10 11.09 -19.54 45.34
C GLN A 10 11.39 -19.16 43.89
N TYR A 11 10.56 -19.60 42.95
CA TYR A 11 10.68 -19.19 41.54
C TYR A 11 10.36 -17.68 41.38
N TRP A 12 9.32 -17.20 42.05
CA TRP A 12 8.97 -15.78 42.01
C TRP A 12 9.98 -14.87 42.67
N THR A 13 10.58 -15.32 43.82
CA THR A 13 11.63 -14.55 44.48
C THR A 13 12.94 -14.50 43.66
N SER A 14 13.25 -15.57 42.91
CA SER A 14 14.43 -15.58 42.02
C SER A 14 14.30 -14.64 40.82
N LEU A 15 13.09 -14.39 40.35
CA LEU A 15 12.82 -13.43 39.25
C LEU A 15 13.14 -11.98 39.65
N PHE A 16 13.13 -11.67 40.95
CA PHE A 16 13.37 -10.33 41.50
C PHE A 16 14.68 -10.20 42.25
N SER A 17 15.56 -11.22 42.18
CA SER A 17 16.79 -11.30 42.99
C SER A 17 17.93 -10.40 42.50
N SER A 18 17.87 -9.87 41.27
CA SER A 18 18.90 -8.99 40.70
C SER A 18 18.26 -7.88 39.87
N PRO A 19 18.77 -6.62 39.93
CA PRO A 19 18.31 -5.55 39.07
C PRO A 19 18.34 -5.91 37.57
N TRP A 20 19.30 -6.73 37.15
CA TRP A 20 19.44 -7.19 35.77
C TRP A 20 18.34 -8.19 35.37
N SER A 21 17.99 -9.13 36.26
CA SER A 21 16.88 -10.07 35.99
C SER A 21 15.52 -9.35 35.93
N ILE A 22 15.29 -8.34 36.74
CA ILE A 22 14.09 -7.51 36.70
C ILE A 22 14.00 -6.79 35.36
N ALA A 23 15.09 -6.21 34.87
CA ALA A 23 15.10 -5.50 33.57
C ALA A 23 14.79 -6.45 32.40
N ILE A 24 15.37 -7.66 32.38
CA ILE A 24 15.10 -8.67 31.37
C ILE A 24 13.64 -9.13 31.41
N ASN A 25 13.11 -9.42 32.58
CA ASN A 25 11.73 -9.87 32.74
C ASN A 25 10.74 -8.78 32.36
N LEU A 26 11.01 -7.52 32.70
CA LEU A 26 10.19 -6.38 32.27
C LEU A 26 10.19 -6.23 30.74
N PHE A 27 11.35 -6.38 30.12
CA PHE A 27 11.51 -6.32 28.68
C PHE A 27 10.76 -7.45 27.97
N ASP A 28 10.83 -8.68 28.51
CA ASP A 28 10.08 -9.84 28.01
C ASP A 28 8.55 -9.60 28.06
N ILE A 29 8.06 -9.13 29.22
CA ILE A 29 6.63 -8.78 29.37
C ILE A 29 6.23 -7.68 28.39
N LEU A 30 7.07 -6.67 28.17
CA LEU A 30 6.81 -5.59 27.22
C LEU A 30 6.73 -6.12 25.79
N ILE A 31 7.65 -7.00 25.39
CA ILE A 31 7.65 -7.62 24.06
C ILE A 31 6.38 -8.43 23.87
N VAL A 32 6.04 -9.31 24.81
CA VAL A 32 4.83 -10.14 24.72
C VAL A 32 3.57 -9.27 24.67
N THR A 33 3.49 -8.26 25.51
CA THR A 33 2.36 -7.31 25.53
C THR A 33 2.25 -6.56 24.19
N TYR A 34 3.36 -6.09 23.63
CA TYR A 34 3.40 -5.42 22.35
C TYR A 34 2.95 -6.34 21.21
N VAL A 35 3.44 -7.58 21.19
CA VAL A 35 3.06 -8.59 20.19
C VAL A 35 1.58 -8.90 20.28
N LEU A 36 1.05 -9.13 21.48
CA LEU A 36 -0.37 -9.39 21.71
C LEU A 36 -1.23 -8.18 21.31
N TYR A 37 -0.82 -6.97 21.65
CA TYR A 37 -1.50 -5.74 21.23
C TYR A 37 -1.54 -5.60 19.72
N ARG A 38 -0.43 -5.82 19.03
CA ARG A 38 -0.36 -5.79 17.56
C ARG A 38 -1.25 -6.85 16.95
N PHE A 39 -1.26 -8.05 17.52
CA PHE A 39 -2.08 -9.17 17.05
C PHE A 39 -3.58 -8.88 17.22
N THR A 40 -4.00 -8.42 18.39
CA THR A 40 -5.41 -8.06 18.62
C THR A 40 -5.87 -6.90 17.74
N LYS A 41 -5.02 -5.89 17.54
CA LYS A 41 -5.32 -4.78 16.62
C LYS A 41 -5.43 -5.24 15.17
N ALA A 42 -4.61 -6.20 14.73
CA ALA A 42 -4.66 -6.74 13.36
C ALA A 42 -5.94 -7.56 13.11
N ILE A 43 -6.50 -8.19 14.15
CA ILE A 43 -7.73 -8.99 14.07
C ILE A 43 -8.98 -8.13 14.30
N ALA A 44 -8.84 -6.98 14.95
CA ALA A 44 -9.94 -6.07 15.23
C ALA A 44 -10.62 -5.63 13.91
N GLY A 45 -11.94 -5.81 13.83
CA GLY A 45 -12.73 -5.48 12.63
C GLY A 45 -12.82 -6.59 11.58
N THR A 46 -12.16 -7.73 11.79
CA THR A 46 -12.25 -8.88 10.88
C THR A 46 -13.33 -9.88 11.32
N LYS A 47 -13.73 -10.77 10.37
CA LYS A 47 -14.65 -11.89 10.68
C LYS A 47 -14.12 -12.82 11.78
N ILE A 48 -12.80 -12.84 11.97
CA ILE A 48 -12.11 -13.61 13.01
C ILE A 48 -12.52 -13.14 14.42
N MET A 49 -12.73 -11.85 14.64
CA MET A 49 -13.15 -11.32 15.94
C MET A 49 -14.53 -11.85 16.37
N ILE A 50 -15.44 -12.03 15.42
CA ILE A 50 -16.77 -12.59 15.69
C ILE A 50 -16.64 -14.05 16.16
N LEU A 51 -15.77 -14.81 15.51
CA LEU A 51 -15.48 -16.20 15.88
C LEU A 51 -14.84 -16.30 17.27
N VAL A 52 -13.83 -15.46 17.57
CA VAL A 52 -13.18 -15.41 18.89
C VAL A 52 -14.18 -15.14 19.99
N ARG A 53 -15.13 -14.21 19.79
CA ARG A 53 -16.21 -13.95 20.75
C ARG A 53 -17.12 -15.18 20.92
N GLY A 54 -17.46 -15.88 19.84
CA GLY A 54 -18.22 -17.12 19.89
C GLY A 54 -17.53 -18.20 20.73
N VAL A 55 -16.25 -18.45 20.46
CA VAL A 55 -15.45 -19.43 21.23
C VAL A 55 -15.38 -19.04 22.71
N LEU A 56 -15.18 -17.75 23.01
CA LEU A 56 -15.13 -17.27 24.40
C LEU A 56 -16.44 -17.57 25.17
N ILE A 57 -17.59 -17.41 24.52
CA ILE A 57 -18.90 -17.73 25.09
C ILE A 57 -18.98 -19.22 25.44
N PHE A 58 -18.53 -20.12 24.54
CA PHE A 58 -18.51 -21.56 24.81
C PHE A 58 -17.56 -21.93 25.96
N VAL A 59 -16.39 -21.29 26.04
CA VAL A 59 -15.44 -21.51 27.16
C VAL A 59 -16.05 -21.03 28.48
N LEU A 60 -16.70 -19.87 28.50
CA LEU A 60 -17.39 -19.38 29.69
C LEU A 60 -18.55 -20.31 30.12
N ALA A 61 -19.35 -20.78 29.16
CA ALA A 61 -20.41 -21.75 29.42
C ALA A 61 -19.89 -23.06 30.01
N GLN A 62 -18.70 -23.54 29.52
CA GLN A 62 -18.03 -24.73 30.05
C GLN A 62 -17.61 -24.51 31.52
N VAL A 63 -17.03 -23.36 31.85
CA VAL A 63 -16.61 -23.04 33.21
C VAL A 63 -17.84 -23.02 34.14
N VAL A 64 -18.94 -22.36 33.73
CA VAL A 64 -20.16 -22.30 34.49
C VAL A 64 -20.78 -23.69 34.69
N ALA A 65 -20.84 -24.52 33.64
CA ALA A 65 -21.35 -25.87 33.70
C ALA A 65 -20.54 -26.74 34.70
N ASN A 66 -19.23 -26.59 34.72
CA ASN A 66 -18.36 -27.31 35.67
C ASN A 66 -18.58 -26.84 37.10
N ILE A 67 -18.71 -25.53 37.37
CA ILE A 67 -18.99 -24.99 38.73
C ILE A 67 -20.33 -25.47 39.27
N LEU A 68 -21.35 -25.56 38.39
CA LEU A 68 -22.71 -26.01 38.77
C LEU A 68 -22.82 -27.55 38.81
N GLY A 69 -21.78 -28.31 38.48
CA GLY A 69 -21.78 -29.77 38.47
C GLY A 69 -22.66 -30.38 37.37
N LEU A 70 -22.94 -29.64 36.29
CA LEU A 70 -23.79 -30.09 35.18
C LEU A 70 -23.05 -31.02 34.26
N THR A 71 -22.87 -32.29 34.62
CA THR A 71 -22.02 -33.26 33.93
C THR A 71 -22.37 -33.47 32.46
N THR A 72 -23.66 -33.60 32.14
CA THR A 72 -24.16 -33.84 30.78
C THR A 72 -23.91 -32.63 29.85
N ILE A 73 -24.19 -31.42 30.37
CA ILE A 73 -23.99 -30.18 29.64
C ILE A 73 -22.48 -29.95 29.42
N SER A 74 -21.67 -30.14 30.45
CA SER A 74 -20.21 -30.03 30.37
C SER A 74 -19.63 -31.02 29.35
N TRP A 75 -20.10 -32.26 29.31
CA TRP A 75 -19.70 -33.24 28.29
C TRP A 75 -20.08 -32.79 26.89
N LEU A 76 -21.30 -32.31 26.67
CA LEU A 76 -21.76 -31.83 25.37
C LEU A 76 -20.98 -30.65 24.88
N ILE A 77 -20.73 -29.64 25.73
CA ILE A 77 -19.92 -28.45 25.37
C ILE A 77 -18.50 -28.86 25.02
N ASN A 78 -17.90 -29.80 25.79
CA ASN A 78 -16.55 -30.30 25.51
C ASN A 78 -16.45 -30.96 24.13
N GLN A 79 -17.48 -31.75 23.72
CA GLN A 79 -17.55 -32.32 22.37
C GLN A 79 -17.64 -31.24 21.28
N ILE A 80 -18.50 -30.22 21.49
CA ILE A 80 -18.64 -29.11 20.56
C ILE A 80 -17.31 -28.33 20.42
N ILE A 81 -16.60 -28.07 21.52
CA ILE A 81 -15.31 -27.41 21.50
C ILE A 81 -14.28 -28.27 20.73
N THR A 82 -14.20 -29.56 21.03
CA THR A 82 -13.23 -30.48 20.42
C THR A 82 -13.41 -30.57 18.90
N TYR A 83 -14.62 -30.83 18.42
CA TYR A 83 -14.90 -30.88 16.98
C TYR A 83 -14.93 -29.50 16.35
N GLY A 84 -15.31 -28.45 17.09
CA GLY A 84 -15.29 -27.08 16.66
C GLY A 84 -13.88 -26.59 16.33
N VAL A 85 -12.88 -26.97 17.11
CA VAL A 85 -11.47 -26.63 16.82
C VAL A 85 -11.04 -27.22 15.46
N ILE A 86 -11.40 -28.47 15.18
CA ILE A 86 -11.08 -29.10 13.89
C ILE A 86 -11.78 -28.36 12.75
N ALA A 87 -13.07 -28.05 12.90
CA ALA A 87 -13.83 -27.31 11.92
C ALA A 87 -13.23 -25.91 11.65
N VAL A 88 -12.82 -25.21 12.71
CA VAL A 88 -12.14 -23.90 12.59
C VAL A 88 -10.86 -24.01 11.80
N VAL A 89 -9.99 -24.98 12.08
CA VAL A 89 -8.74 -25.16 11.34
C VAL A 89 -9.00 -25.41 9.85
N VAL A 90 -10.00 -26.22 9.52
CA VAL A 90 -10.37 -26.49 8.12
C VAL A 90 -10.91 -25.24 7.43
N ILE A 91 -11.85 -24.53 8.08
CA ILE A 91 -12.47 -23.30 7.52
C ILE A 91 -11.44 -22.21 7.31
N PHE A 92 -10.48 -22.02 8.24
CA PHE A 92 -9.45 -20.98 8.15
C PHE A 92 -8.14 -21.45 7.49
N SER A 93 -8.10 -22.66 6.95
CA SER A 93 -6.94 -23.17 6.21
C SER A 93 -6.45 -22.21 5.12
N PRO A 94 -7.31 -21.58 4.27
CA PRO A 94 -6.87 -20.62 3.26
C PRO A 94 -6.27 -19.35 3.86
N GLU A 95 -6.83 -18.85 4.97
CA GLU A 95 -6.32 -17.65 5.65
C GLU A 95 -4.98 -17.93 6.32
N ILE A 96 -4.83 -19.10 6.95
CA ILE A 96 -3.57 -19.55 7.55
C ILE A 96 -2.50 -19.67 6.46
N ARG A 97 -2.84 -20.28 5.30
CA ARG A 97 -1.93 -20.38 4.16
C ARG A 97 -1.48 -19.00 3.69
N THR A 98 -2.42 -18.08 3.46
CA THR A 98 -2.12 -16.71 3.04
C THR A 98 -1.25 -15.96 4.07
N GLY A 99 -1.52 -16.16 5.35
CA GLY A 99 -0.71 -15.62 6.44
C GLY A 99 0.73 -16.14 6.42
N LEU A 100 0.90 -17.45 6.27
CA LEU A 100 2.22 -18.10 6.18
C LEU A 100 2.97 -17.68 4.90
N GLU A 101 2.29 -17.56 3.76
CA GLU A 101 2.89 -17.03 2.53
C GLU A 101 3.38 -15.60 2.70
N ARG A 102 2.62 -14.74 3.40
CA ARG A 102 3.06 -13.35 3.71
C ARG A 102 4.29 -13.34 4.63
N LEU A 103 4.33 -14.22 5.63
CA LEU A 103 5.49 -14.38 6.51
C LEU A 103 6.70 -14.94 5.74
N GLY A 104 6.49 -15.91 4.84
CA GLY A 104 7.55 -16.44 3.97
C GLY A 104 8.12 -15.37 3.04
N ARG A 105 7.25 -14.52 2.45
CA ARG A 105 7.70 -13.39 1.61
C ARG A 105 8.41 -12.29 2.41
N ALA A 106 8.13 -12.15 3.70
CA ALA A 106 8.86 -11.21 4.56
C ALA A 106 10.34 -11.60 4.74
N THR A 107 10.69 -12.88 4.57
CA THR A 107 12.09 -13.35 4.55
C THR A 107 12.78 -13.10 3.21
N ASP A 108 12.04 -12.96 2.10
CA ASP A 108 12.57 -12.59 0.78
C ASP A 108 12.98 -11.11 0.69
N PHE A 109 12.71 -10.31 1.74
CA PHE A 109 13.17 -8.92 1.83
C PHE A 109 14.70 -8.77 1.79
N PHE A 110 15.44 -9.86 1.91
CA PHE A 110 16.91 -9.88 1.84
C PHE A 110 17.48 -10.32 0.48
N SER A 111 16.65 -10.68 -0.50
CA SER A 111 17.18 -11.38 -1.68
C SER A 111 16.58 -11.05 -3.04
N THR A 112 15.82 -9.97 -3.22
CA THR A 112 15.46 -9.56 -4.57
C THR A 112 15.21 -8.06 -4.58
N THR A 113 15.88 -7.35 -5.48
CA THR A 113 15.54 -5.98 -5.86
C THR A 113 14.10 -6.00 -6.41
N GLN A 114 13.11 -6.02 -5.53
CA GLN A 114 11.73 -5.83 -5.95
C GLN A 114 11.67 -4.42 -6.53
N ILE A 115 11.49 -4.37 -7.84
CA ILE A 115 11.17 -3.12 -8.54
C ILE A 115 9.99 -2.52 -7.79
N SER A 116 10.15 -1.31 -7.26
CA SER A 116 9.07 -0.67 -6.50
C SER A 116 7.80 -0.55 -7.34
N ALA A 117 6.64 -0.44 -6.69
CA ALA A 117 5.39 -0.29 -7.42
C ALA A 117 5.41 0.98 -8.29
N GLU A 118 6.07 2.03 -7.81
CA GLU A 118 6.29 3.28 -8.54
C GLU A 118 7.18 3.06 -9.77
N GLU A 119 8.23 2.28 -9.65
CA GLU A 119 9.11 1.94 -10.76
C GLU A 119 8.39 1.13 -11.84
N GLN A 120 7.53 0.18 -11.44
CA GLN A 120 6.68 -0.58 -12.37
C GLN A 120 5.69 0.35 -13.09
N MET A 121 5.12 1.30 -12.37
CA MET A 121 4.20 2.29 -12.91
C MET A 121 4.90 3.21 -13.92
N ILE A 122 6.09 3.73 -13.60
CA ILE A 122 6.89 4.55 -14.53
C ILE A 122 7.19 3.77 -15.81
N ARG A 123 7.65 2.52 -15.72
CA ARG A 123 7.90 1.67 -16.88
C ARG A 123 6.65 1.47 -17.74
N ALA A 124 5.48 1.29 -17.11
CA ALA A 124 4.22 1.14 -17.84
C ALA A 124 3.86 2.44 -18.58
N PHE A 125 4.07 3.60 -17.96
CA PHE A 125 3.83 4.90 -18.60
C PHE A 125 4.78 5.13 -19.77
N VAL A 126 6.09 4.94 -19.57
CA VAL A 126 7.10 5.12 -20.64
C VAL A 126 6.80 4.20 -21.83
N LYS A 127 6.52 2.91 -21.59
CA LYS A 127 6.17 1.96 -22.66
C LYS A 127 4.87 2.33 -23.38
N SER A 128 3.87 2.85 -22.65
CA SER A 128 2.62 3.28 -23.28
C SER A 128 2.81 4.52 -24.16
N VAL A 129 3.59 5.50 -23.70
CA VAL A 129 3.90 6.72 -24.43
C VAL A 129 4.78 6.42 -25.65
N GLU A 130 5.77 5.54 -25.52
CA GLU A 130 6.61 5.04 -26.63
C GLU A 130 5.75 4.46 -27.77
N TYR A 131 4.67 3.75 -27.43
CA TYR A 131 3.74 3.22 -28.41
C TYR A 131 2.82 4.29 -29.01
N MET A 132 2.26 5.18 -28.15
CA MET A 132 1.22 6.13 -28.54
C MET A 132 1.76 7.34 -29.31
N SER A 133 2.94 7.87 -28.91
CA SER A 133 3.53 9.09 -29.49
C SER A 133 3.76 9.00 -31.01
N PRO A 134 4.47 8.01 -31.56
CA PRO A 134 4.70 7.93 -33.01
C PRO A 134 3.42 7.62 -33.81
N ARG A 135 2.38 7.11 -33.12
CA ARG A 135 1.08 6.81 -33.73
C ARG A 135 0.06 7.93 -33.58
N LYS A 136 0.44 9.02 -32.92
CA LYS A 136 -0.41 10.17 -32.63
C LYS A 136 -1.70 9.78 -31.92
N ILE A 137 -1.62 8.80 -31.02
CA ILE A 137 -2.73 8.42 -30.17
C ILE A 137 -2.77 9.41 -29.01
N GLY A 138 -3.80 10.29 -28.99
CA GLY A 138 -3.97 11.28 -27.95
C GLY A 138 -4.25 10.64 -26.59
N ALA A 139 -3.50 11.03 -25.57
CA ALA A 139 -3.68 10.51 -24.21
C ALA A 139 -3.58 11.64 -23.19
N LEU A 140 -4.33 11.51 -22.08
CA LEU A 140 -4.27 12.37 -20.92
C LEU A 140 -4.37 11.51 -19.66
N VAL A 141 -3.31 11.49 -18.89
CA VAL A 141 -3.26 10.74 -17.63
C VAL A 141 -2.95 11.69 -16.48
N ALA A 142 -3.74 11.63 -15.41
CA ALA A 142 -3.59 12.41 -14.20
C ALA A 142 -3.26 11.47 -13.02
N ILE A 143 -2.19 11.74 -12.31
CA ILE A 143 -1.73 10.95 -11.16
C ILE A 143 -1.99 11.76 -9.90
N GLN A 144 -2.90 11.26 -9.06
CA GLN A 144 -3.22 11.87 -7.77
C GLN A 144 -2.00 11.86 -6.85
N ARG A 145 -1.71 13.02 -6.25
CA ARG A 145 -0.66 13.18 -5.25
C ARG A 145 -1.30 13.39 -3.87
N VAL A 146 -0.97 14.46 -3.18
CA VAL A 146 -1.47 14.74 -1.83
C VAL A 146 -2.93 15.19 -1.86
N ARG A 147 -3.28 16.08 -2.82
CA ARG A 147 -4.66 16.55 -2.98
C ARG A 147 -5.52 15.50 -3.64
N THR A 148 -6.70 15.27 -3.07
CA THR A 148 -7.66 14.33 -3.65
C THR A 148 -8.23 14.83 -4.97
N LEU A 149 -8.38 13.91 -5.93
CA LEU A 149 -9.05 14.15 -7.21
C LEU A 149 -10.48 13.57 -7.23
N GLN A 150 -11.09 13.35 -6.07
CA GLN A 150 -12.37 12.66 -5.95
C GLN A 150 -13.51 13.30 -6.75
N GLU A 151 -13.53 14.62 -6.87
CA GLU A 151 -14.51 15.35 -7.68
C GLU A 151 -14.43 14.98 -9.17
N TYR A 152 -13.21 14.83 -9.71
CA TYR A 152 -12.99 14.44 -11.11
C TYR A 152 -13.17 12.93 -11.30
N ILE A 153 -12.78 12.11 -10.31
CA ILE A 153 -13.02 10.67 -10.32
C ILE A 153 -14.53 10.37 -10.42
N ALA A 154 -15.38 11.16 -9.76
CA ALA A 154 -16.81 10.97 -9.79
C ALA A 154 -17.44 11.22 -11.20
N THR A 155 -16.75 11.91 -12.11
CA THR A 155 -17.22 12.16 -13.48
C THR A 155 -16.85 11.04 -14.44
N GLY A 156 -15.89 10.19 -14.10
CA GLY A 156 -15.34 9.18 -14.98
C GLY A 156 -16.04 7.82 -14.86
N ILE A 157 -15.65 6.92 -15.75
CA ILE A 157 -16.08 5.51 -15.77
C ILE A 157 -15.17 4.72 -14.83
N PRO A 158 -15.69 4.12 -13.73
CA PRO A 158 -14.90 3.34 -12.80
C PRO A 158 -14.24 2.13 -13.46
N LEU A 159 -12.95 1.91 -13.25
CA LEU A 159 -12.21 0.77 -13.79
C LEU A 159 -11.54 -0.08 -12.71
N ASP A 160 -10.96 0.57 -11.70
CA ASP A 160 -10.22 -0.05 -10.58
C ASP A 160 -9.24 -1.15 -11.03
N ALA A 161 -8.40 -0.86 -12.00
CA ALA A 161 -7.50 -1.82 -12.63
C ALA A 161 -6.02 -1.57 -12.25
N LYS A 162 -5.20 -2.64 -12.32
CA LYS A 162 -3.76 -2.51 -12.24
C LYS A 162 -3.23 -1.76 -13.47
N ILE A 163 -2.23 -0.90 -13.26
CA ILE A 163 -1.57 -0.18 -14.34
C ILE A 163 -0.74 -1.14 -15.17
N SER A 164 -0.95 -1.14 -16.49
CA SER A 164 -0.07 -1.75 -17.48
C SER A 164 -0.04 -0.91 -18.74
N ALA A 165 1.04 -1.01 -19.51
CA ALA A 165 1.18 -0.29 -20.77
C ALA A 165 0.06 -0.69 -21.75
N GLU A 166 -0.21 -1.98 -21.82
CA GLU A 166 -1.21 -2.56 -22.72
C GLU A 166 -2.63 -2.04 -22.42
N LEU A 167 -2.97 -1.89 -21.13
CA LEU A 167 -4.27 -1.36 -20.73
C LEU A 167 -4.37 0.14 -21.06
N LEU A 168 -3.34 0.93 -20.75
CA LEU A 168 -3.32 2.37 -21.09
C LEU A 168 -3.44 2.58 -22.59
N ILE A 169 -2.70 1.82 -23.40
CA ILE A 169 -2.81 1.89 -24.87
C ILE A 169 -4.24 1.58 -25.31
N ASN A 170 -4.87 0.50 -24.81
CA ASN A 170 -6.22 0.13 -25.18
C ASN A 170 -7.27 1.16 -24.79
N ILE A 171 -7.10 1.82 -23.63
CA ILE A 171 -8.01 2.89 -23.20
C ILE A 171 -8.01 4.04 -24.21
N PHE A 172 -6.83 4.47 -24.69
CA PHE A 172 -6.70 5.65 -25.54
C PHE A 172 -6.80 5.35 -27.05
N ILE A 173 -7.03 4.10 -27.46
CA ILE A 173 -7.30 3.81 -28.88
C ILE A 173 -8.51 4.64 -29.35
N PRO A 174 -8.38 5.43 -30.43
CA PRO A 174 -9.46 6.26 -30.93
C PRO A 174 -10.74 5.47 -31.25
N ASN A 175 -11.88 6.10 -31.08
CA ASN A 175 -13.21 5.55 -31.33
C ASN A 175 -13.61 4.36 -30.41
N THR A 176 -12.96 4.21 -29.27
CA THR A 176 -13.39 3.28 -28.22
C THR A 176 -14.19 4.04 -27.12
N PRO A 177 -15.05 3.37 -26.34
CA PRO A 177 -15.87 4.05 -25.32
C PRO A 177 -15.08 4.74 -24.21
N LEU A 178 -13.79 4.41 -24.01
CA LEU A 178 -12.98 4.87 -22.88
C LEU A 178 -11.96 5.96 -23.24
N HIS A 179 -11.80 6.30 -24.55
CA HIS A 179 -10.68 7.12 -25.01
C HIS A 179 -10.85 8.62 -24.79
N ASP A 180 -12.11 9.08 -24.66
CA ASP A 180 -12.40 10.50 -24.50
C ASP A 180 -12.39 10.91 -23.03
N GLY A 181 -11.52 11.87 -22.69
CA GLY A 181 -11.29 12.34 -21.33
C GLY A 181 -9.96 11.85 -20.73
N ALA A 182 -9.84 11.95 -19.41
CA ALA A 182 -8.63 11.62 -18.68
C ALA A 182 -8.72 10.25 -17.99
N VAL A 183 -7.58 9.58 -17.90
CA VAL A 183 -7.35 8.48 -16.97
C VAL A 183 -6.85 9.07 -15.65
N ILE A 184 -7.47 8.72 -14.53
CA ILE A 184 -7.01 9.13 -13.21
C ILE A 184 -6.41 7.93 -12.46
N ILE A 185 -5.16 8.11 -12.04
CA ILE A 185 -4.42 7.14 -11.24
C ILE A 185 -4.51 7.54 -9.75
N ARG A 186 -4.92 6.59 -8.92
CA ARG A 186 -4.95 6.72 -7.46
C ARG A 186 -4.43 5.44 -6.82
N GLU A 187 -3.55 5.56 -5.82
CA GLU A 187 -3.00 4.42 -5.08
C GLU A 187 -2.39 3.34 -5.99
N ASN A 188 -1.62 3.76 -7.01
CA ASN A 188 -0.98 2.89 -7.99
C ASN A 188 -1.98 2.02 -8.81
N ARG A 189 -3.21 2.49 -8.98
CA ARG A 189 -4.25 1.85 -9.77
C ARG A 189 -4.92 2.86 -10.70
N ILE A 190 -5.42 2.40 -11.84
CA ILE A 190 -6.33 3.17 -12.69
C ILE A 190 -7.67 3.21 -11.96
N ALA A 191 -8.02 4.35 -11.36
CA ALA A 191 -9.29 4.51 -10.66
C ALA A 191 -10.44 4.63 -11.64
N VAL A 192 -10.32 5.53 -12.61
CA VAL A 192 -11.35 5.83 -13.63
C VAL A 192 -10.71 6.16 -14.96
N THR A 193 -11.52 6.04 -16.01
CA THR A 193 -11.24 6.52 -17.36
C THR A 193 -12.30 7.53 -17.78
N SER A 194 -12.11 8.24 -18.88
CA SER A 194 -13.06 9.23 -19.42
C SER A 194 -13.48 10.29 -18.39
N ALA A 195 -12.58 10.67 -17.48
CA ALA A 195 -12.86 11.69 -16.49
C ALA A 195 -12.75 13.10 -17.11
N TYR A 196 -13.64 14.00 -16.69
CA TYR A 196 -13.58 15.40 -17.07
C TYR A 196 -12.70 16.18 -16.10
N LEU A 197 -11.72 16.92 -16.67
CA LEU A 197 -10.82 17.80 -15.92
C LEU A 197 -11.13 19.27 -16.24
N PRO A 198 -10.82 20.21 -15.33
CA PRO A 198 -11.03 21.63 -15.56
C PRO A 198 -10.13 22.13 -16.70
N LEU A 199 -10.67 22.96 -17.58
CA LEU A 199 -9.88 23.61 -18.62
C LEU A 199 -9.28 24.89 -18.07
N THR A 200 -8.02 25.17 -18.43
CA THR A 200 -7.39 26.45 -18.07
C THR A 200 -8.06 27.62 -18.77
N GLU A 201 -8.22 28.72 -18.05
CA GLU A 201 -8.71 30.01 -18.58
C GLU A 201 -7.57 30.96 -18.96
N ARG A 202 -6.31 30.53 -18.84
CA ARG A 202 -5.15 31.37 -19.17
C ARG A 202 -5.20 31.83 -20.63
N THR A 203 -5.14 33.14 -20.81
CA THR A 203 -4.93 33.76 -22.11
C THR A 203 -3.46 33.72 -22.49
N GLY A 204 -3.12 33.27 -23.70
CA GLY A 204 -1.70 33.19 -24.15
C GLY A 204 -1.17 31.77 -24.34
N ILE A 205 -2.00 30.76 -24.09
CA ILE A 205 -1.66 29.38 -24.46
C ILE A 205 -1.75 29.25 -25.98
N SER A 206 -0.70 28.74 -26.64
CA SER A 206 -0.68 28.52 -28.09
C SER A 206 -1.93 27.77 -28.55
N LYS A 207 -2.45 28.16 -29.71
CA LYS A 207 -3.61 27.48 -30.33
C LYS A 207 -3.29 26.03 -30.75
N GLU A 208 -2.02 25.67 -30.81
CA GLU A 208 -1.55 24.31 -31.08
C GLU A 208 -1.90 23.32 -29.98
N PHE A 209 -2.20 23.82 -28.77
CA PHE A 209 -2.56 22.94 -27.65
C PHE A 209 -4.09 22.73 -27.61
N GLY A 210 -4.48 21.49 -27.91
CA GLY A 210 -5.87 21.05 -27.90
C GLY A 210 -6.45 20.91 -26.47
N THR A 211 -7.66 20.37 -26.41
CA THR A 211 -8.43 20.24 -25.15
C THR A 211 -7.72 19.46 -24.06
N ARG A 212 -7.00 18.38 -24.41
CA ARG A 212 -6.23 17.55 -23.44
C ARG A 212 -5.11 18.35 -22.77
N HIS A 213 -4.39 19.19 -23.51
CA HIS A 213 -3.36 20.06 -22.94
C HIS A 213 -3.98 21.11 -22.01
N ARG A 214 -5.08 21.74 -22.44
CA ARG A 214 -5.79 22.75 -21.63
C ARG A 214 -6.34 22.14 -20.35
N ALA A 215 -6.82 20.91 -20.39
CA ALA A 215 -7.28 20.17 -19.22
C ALA A 215 -6.13 19.83 -18.24
N ALA A 216 -4.99 19.41 -18.75
CA ALA A 216 -3.82 19.14 -17.93
C ALA A 216 -3.29 20.40 -17.22
N ILE A 217 -3.19 21.51 -17.96
CA ILE A 217 -2.80 22.81 -17.41
C ILE A 217 -3.81 23.25 -16.33
N GLY A 218 -5.12 23.21 -16.65
CA GLY A 218 -6.19 23.59 -15.73
C GLY A 218 -6.16 22.76 -14.42
N LEU A 219 -5.95 21.45 -14.51
CA LEU A 219 -5.79 20.62 -13.32
C LEU A 219 -4.56 21.02 -12.50
N SER A 220 -3.44 21.34 -13.15
CA SER A 220 -2.21 21.75 -12.45
C SER A 220 -2.30 23.10 -11.74
N GLU A 221 -3.29 23.93 -12.08
CA GLU A 221 -3.58 25.21 -11.43
C GLU A 221 -4.31 25.03 -10.10
N VAL A 222 -5.12 23.98 -9.98
CA VAL A 222 -6.00 23.75 -8.82
C VAL A 222 -5.54 22.56 -7.94
N SER A 223 -4.62 21.74 -8.42
CA SER A 223 -4.14 20.55 -7.71
C SER A 223 -2.63 20.37 -7.84
N ASP A 224 -2.06 19.50 -7.01
CA ASP A 224 -0.67 19.02 -7.06
C ASP A 224 -0.54 17.72 -7.88
N ALA A 225 -1.54 17.39 -8.68
CA ALA A 225 -1.51 16.22 -9.54
C ALA A 225 -0.40 16.34 -10.59
N LEU A 226 0.27 15.23 -10.85
CA LEU A 226 1.14 15.10 -12.00
C LEU A 226 0.31 14.67 -13.20
N THR A 227 0.35 15.40 -14.32
CA THR A 227 -0.28 14.94 -15.55
C THR A 227 0.71 14.77 -16.67
N PHE A 228 0.47 13.81 -17.54
CA PHE A 228 1.17 13.73 -18.81
C PHE A 228 0.19 13.59 -19.99
N ILE A 229 0.60 14.08 -21.12
CA ILE A 229 -0.21 14.18 -22.34
C ILE A 229 0.61 13.63 -23.51
N VAL A 230 -0.07 12.94 -24.42
CA VAL A 230 0.40 12.68 -25.77
C VAL A 230 -0.55 13.42 -26.72
N SER A 231 0.02 14.27 -27.60
CA SER A 231 -0.75 15.03 -28.57
C SER A 231 -1.28 14.12 -29.69
N GLU A 232 -2.56 14.24 -30.00
CA GLU A 232 -3.14 13.54 -31.15
C GLU A 232 -2.79 14.19 -32.50
N GLU A 233 -2.35 15.45 -32.49
CA GLU A 233 -1.99 16.17 -33.70
C GLU A 233 -0.52 15.96 -34.05
N THR A 234 0.38 16.10 -33.08
CA THR A 234 1.83 16.07 -33.29
C THR A 234 2.47 14.78 -32.84
N GLY A 235 1.92 14.09 -31.84
CA GLY A 235 2.53 13.01 -31.09
C GLY A 235 3.45 13.52 -29.96
N GLY A 236 3.56 14.85 -29.79
CA GLY A 236 4.41 15.46 -28.77
C GLY A 236 4.02 15.03 -27.35
N ILE A 237 5.04 14.83 -26.52
CA ILE A 237 4.90 14.41 -25.13
C ILE A 237 5.00 15.65 -24.24
N SER A 238 4.07 15.80 -23.30
CA SER A 238 4.04 16.95 -22.38
C SER A 238 3.75 16.50 -20.97
N ILE A 239 4.25 17.23 -19.97
CA ILE A 239 4.00 17.03 -18.55
C ILE A 239 3.55 18.32 -17.91
N THR A 240 2.60 18.25 -16.95
CA THR A 240 2.31 19.34 -16.02
C THR A 240 2.44 18.90 -14.58
N TYR A 241 3.04 19.75 -13.78
CA TYR A 241 3.20 19.53 -12.34
C TYR A 241 3.39 20.86 -11.62
N ASN A 242 2.63 21.11 -10.55
CA ASN A 242 2.69 22.36 -9.75
C ASN A 242 2.64 23.64 -10.59
N GLY A 243 1.75 23.71 -11.59
CA GLY A 243 1.58 24.88 -12.45
C GLY A 243 2.65 25.05 -13.52
N VAL A 244 3.66 24.18 -13.57
CA VAL A 244 4.70 24.17 -14.61
C VAL A 244 4.25 23.25 -15.74
N PHE A 245 4.31 23.75 -16.99
CA PHE A 245 4.03 23.00 -18.20
C PHE A 245 5.32 22.82 -19.00
N LYS A 246 5.74 21.59 -19.23
CA LYS A 246 6.85 21.21 -20.10
C LYS A 246 6.28 20.45 -21.31
N HIS A 247 6.67 20.83 -22.50
CA HIS A 247 6.16 20.25 -23.75
C HIS A 247 7.31 19.82 -24.65
N ASP A 248 6.98 19.02 -25.68
CA ASP A 248 7.93 18.48 -26.67
C ASP A 248 9.09 17.73 -26.04
N LEU A 249 8.80 16.95 -25.00
CA LEU A 249 9.78 16.12 -24.32
C LEU A 249 10.16 14.91 -25.20
N THR A 250 11.43 14.56 -25.17
CA THR A 250 11.88 13.24 -25.64
C THR A 250 11.40 12.15 -24.67
N LEU A 251 11.44 10.90 -25.07
CA LEU A 251 11.03 9.78 -24.20
C LEU A 251 11.94 9.66 -22.97
N GLU A 252 13.24 9.93 -23.13
CA GLU A 252 14.23 9.93 -22.05
C GLU A 252 13.98 11.07 -21.05
N GLU A 253 13.69 12.27 -21.54
CA GLU A 253 13.33 13.41 -20.68
C GLU A 253 12.02 13.16 -19.94
N PHE A 254 11.03 12.58 -20.61
CA PHE A 254 9.76 12.18 -19.98
C PHE A 254 10.01 11.18 -18.86
N GLU A 255 10.80 10.13 -19.08
CA GLU A 255 11.13 9.16 -18.03
C GLU A 255 11.89 9.82 -16.87
N ALA A 256 12.84 10.69 -17.13
CA ALA A 256 13.61 11.41 -16.12
C ALA A 256 12.71 12.30 -15.24
N GLU A 257 11.77 13.04 -15.84
CA GLU A 257 10.80 13.86 -15.12
C GLU A 257 9.86 13.00 -14.25
N LEU A 258 9.34 11.89 -14.76
CA LEU A 258 8.53 10.97 -13.98
C LEU A 258 9.30 10.43 -12.78
N ARG A 259 10.55 10.02 -12.96
CA ARG A 259 11.42 9.53 -11.87
C ARG A 259 11.67 10.59 -10.83
N ALA A 260 11.97 11.81 -11.24
CA ALA A 260 12.24 12.92 -10.34
C ALA A 260 11.02 13.28 -9.47
N ILE A 261 9.79 13.15 -10.01
CA ILE A 261 8.56 13.54 -9.31
C ILE A 261 7.96 12.38 -8.51
N LEU A 262 7.99 11.16 -9.03
CA LEU A 262 7.29 10.00 -8.45
C LEU A 262 8.15 9.20 -7.47
N LEU A 263 9.46 9.08 -7.72
CA LEU A 263 10.36 8.40 -6.80
C LEU A 263 10.81 9.39 -5.71
N PRO A 264 10.76 9.02 -4.43
CA PRO A 264 11.37 9.82 -3.39
C PRO A 264 12.85 9.97 -3.72
N ALA A 265 13.39 11.19 -3.53
CA ALA A 265 14.83 11.40 -3.59
C ALA A 265 15.49 10.32 -2.73
N VAL A 266 16.33 9.49 -3.34
CA VAL A 266 17.16 8.55 -2.58
C VAL A 266 18.08 9.43 -1.75
N GLU A 267 17.69 9.69 -0.49
CA GLU A 267 18.67 10.11 0.50
C GLU A 267 19.71 8.98 0.47
N GLU A 268 20.90 9.28 -0.05
CA GLU A 268 22.06 8.40 0.14
C GLU A 268 22.10 8.14 1.66
N LYS A 269 21.66 6.93 2.04
CA LYS A 269 21.86 6.45 3.41
C LYS A 269 23.37 6.39 3.55
N VAL A 270 23.94 7.51 4.02
CA VAL A 270 25.32 7.54 4.53
C VAL A 270 25.39 6.34 5.47
N SER A 271 26.16 5.36 5.07
CA SER A 271 26.26 4.08 5.77
C SER A 271 26.51 4.39 7.24
N PHE A 272 25.79 3.73 8.15
CA PHE A 272 25.99 3.88 9.59
C PHE A 272 27.47 3.69 9.97
N LYS A 273 28.24 2.95 9.15
CA LYS A 273 29.69 2.82 9.24
C LYS A 273 30.44 4.14 8.97
N ASP A 274 29.98 4.94 8.02
CA ASP A 274 30.65 6.22 7.68
C ASP A 274 30.36 7.29 8.75
N ARG A 275 29.23 7.23 9.45
CA ARG A 275 28.92 8.07 10.63
C ARG A 275 29.80 7.71 11.84
N LEU A 276 30.12 6.43 12.03
CA LEU A 276 30.99 5.96 13.13
C LEU A 276 32.47 6.25 12.85
N LEU A 277 32.91 6.21 11.59
CA LEU A 277 34.31 6.41 11.21
C LEU A 277 34.63 7.90 10.92
N GLY A 278 33.63 8.72 10.58
CA GLY A 278 33.77 10.17 10.33
C GLY A 278 33.96 10.99 11.62
N GLY A 279 33.56 10.48 12.79
CA GLY A 279 33.66 11.19 14.08
C GLY A 279 35.08 11.26 14.68
N TRP A 280 36.08 10.62 14.10
CA TRP A 280 37.44 10.55 14.65
C TRP A 280 38.50 11.36 13.90
N LYS A 281 38.11 12.19 12.91
CA LYS A 281 39.08 12.97 12.10
C LYS A 281 39.11 14.47 12.33
N TYR A 282 38.40 14.99 13.32
CA TYR A 282 38.46 16.43 13.64
C TYR A 282 38.89 16.70 15.09
N GLU A 283 40.06 16.16 15.48
CA GLU A 283 40.75 16.68 16.64
C GLU A 283 42.27 16.49 16.49
N LYS A 284 42.87 17.30 15.60
CA LYS A 284 44.30 17.64 15.64
C LYS A 284 44.57 18.79 14.64
N LYS A 285 44.34 20.00 15.10
CA LYS A 285 45.26 21.17 14.89
C LYS A 285 44.86 22.29 15.83
#